data_5d6877b231a14c3787777e05aab0dedc
#
_entry.id   5d6877b231a14c3787777e05aab0dedc
#
_cell.length_a   1.000
_cell.length_b   1.000
_cell.length_c   1.000
_cell.angle_alpha   90.00
_cell.angle_beta   90.00
_cell.angle_gamma   90.00
#
_symmetry.space_group_name_H-M   'P 1'
#
loop_
_entity.id
_entity.type
_entity.pdbx_description
1 polymer ?
#
loop_
_entity_poly.entity_id
_entity_poly.type
_entity_poly.pdbx_seq_one_letter_code
_entity_poly.pdbx_strand_id
1 'polypeptide(L)'
;MLLPMGPELPLHRIHQLRSGGAASLVREDAGNIADLVFGLCYNPWRAIIQLFGILFILLIVDWRLLLGSVILFPIVFFTHRTWISRIRPLWRSIRGTRQHCDAMVTESFGGARVVRSFSRQRTEAANWIRSNHLLVRKEILAWWLSRGVDIAWSIMVPLATAALLWYGGWQVLHDRSLIASGQITTA
;
A
#
# COMPACT_ATOMS: atom_id res chain seq x y z
N MET A 1 7.32 22.37 10.01
CA MET A 1 7.70 23.11 11.23
C MET A 1 9.20 22.91 11.35
N LEU A 2 9.96 23.87 10.80
CA LEU A 2 11.43 23.85 10.79
C LEU A 2 11.90 24.03 12.23
N LEU A 3 12.55 23.01 12.77
CA LEU A 3 13.25 23.11 14.04
C LEU A 3 14.30 24.21 13.92
N PRO A 4 14.37 25.18 14.84
CA PRO A 4 15.47 26.12 14.87
C PRO A 4 16.76 25.33 15.14
N MET A 5 17.53 25.12 14.09
CA MET A 5 18.89 24.58 14.19
C MET A 5 19.78 25.70 14.67
N GLY A 6 19.91 25.85 15.97
CA GLY A 6 20.79 26.83 16.54
C GLY A 6 21.23 26.44 17.95
N PRO A 7 22.28 27.09 18.48
CA PRO A 7 22.85 26.84 19.80
C PRO A 7 21.91 27.19 20.98
N GLU A 8 20.63 27.46 20.68
CA GLU A 8 19.63 27.86 21.67
C GLU A 8 18.86 26.70 22.31
N LEU A 9 19.14 25.47 21.93
CA LEU A 9 18.53 24.30 22.57
C LEU A 9 19.13 24.10 23.97
N PRO A 10 18.32 24.03 25.03
CA PRO A 10 18.82 23.79 26.38
C PRO A 10 19.60 22.48 26.43
N LEU A 11 20.79 22.51 27.02
CA LEU A 11 21.79 21.45 27.10
C LEU A 11 21.21 20.07 27.53
N HIS A 12 20.16 20.07 28.38
CA HIS A 12 19.52 18.83 28.82
C HIS A 12 18.78 18.07 27.69
N ARG A 13 18.32 18.78 26.64
CA ARG A 13 17.72 18.15 25.45
C ARG A 13 18.77 17.63 24.47
N ILE A 14 19.92 18.28 24.39
CA ILE A 14 21.04 17.84 23.54
C ILE A 14 21.62 16.51 24.04
N HIS A 15 21.70 16.32 25.35
CA HIS A 15 22.18 15.06 25.95
C HIS A 15 21.19 13.88 25.78
N GLN A 16 19.90 14.13 25.55
CA GLN A 16 18.92 13.09 25.24
C GLN A 16 19.00 12.62 23.76
N LEU A 17 19.50 13.48 22.91
CA LEU A 17 19.77 13.13 21.51
C LEU A 17 21.21 12.60 21.44
N ARG A 18 21.40 11.29 21.52
CA ARG A 18 22.69 10.68 21.16
C ARG A 18 23.09 11.21 19.79
N SER A 19 24.29 11.74 19.66
CA SER A 19 24.78 12.45 18.46
C SER A 19 24.58 11.69 17.12
N GLY A 20 24.55 10.34 17.16
CA GLY A 20 24.18 9.51 16.01
C GLY A 20 22.69 9.49 15.67
N GLY A 21 21.80 9.65 16.66
CA GLY A 21 20.37 9.64 16.44
C GLY A 21 19.84 10.92 15.80
N ALA A 22 20.40 12.09 16.10
CA ALA A 22 19.97 13.34 15.48
C ALA A 22 20.35 13.41 13.98
N ALA A 23 21.54 12.94 13.63
CA ALA A 23 21.99 12.93 12.24
C ALA A 23 21.24 11.90 11.38
N SER A 24 20.90 10.72 11.93
CA SER A 24 20.09 9.71 11.24
C SER A 24 18.64 10.20 11.06
N LEU A 25 18.06 10.82 12.09
CA LEU A 25 16.69 11.34 12.05
C LEU A 25 16.55 12.44 10.97
N VAL A 26 17.50 13.39 10.90
CA VAL A 26 17.49 14.43 9.86
C VAL A 26 17.67 13.87 8.47
N ARG A 27 18.54 12.87 8.29
CA ARG A 27 18.75 12.22 6.98
C ARG A 27 17.55 11.40 6.54
N GLU A 28 16.96 10.64 7.45
CA GLU A 28 15.82 9.77 7.18
C GLU A 28 14.55 10.59 6.96
N ASP A 29 14.32 11.63 7.74
CA ASP A 29 13.19 12.55 7.57
C ASP A 29 13.31 13.38 6.28
N ALA A 30 14.50 13.82 5.90
CA ALA A 30 14.70 14.54 4.63
C ALA A 30 14.45 13.62 3.41
N GLY A 31 14.89 12.37 3.46
CA GLY A 31 14.60 11.36 2.42
C GLY A 31 13.10 11.06 2.33
N ASN A 32 12.46 10.84 3.46
CA ASN A 32 11.02 10.56 3.54
C ASN A 32 10.16 11.74 3.06
N ILE A 33 10.60 12.99 3.27
CA ILE A 33 9.90 14.19 2.76
C ILE A 33 10.01 14.26 1.23
N ALA A 34 11.17 13.99 0.66
CA ALA A 34 11.35 13.96 -0.78
C ALA A 34 10.46 12.88 -1.43
N ASP A 35 10.45 11.67 -0.88
CA ASP A 35 9.61 10.57 -1.33
C ASP A 35 8.10 10.88 -1.17
N LEU A 36 7.71 11.57 -0.10
CA LEU A 36 6.34 12.04 0.11
C LEU A 36 5.92 13.07 -0.96
N VAL A 37 6.77 14.05 -1.26
CA VAL A 37 6.48 15.06 -2.29
C VAL A 37 6.38 14.42 -3.67
N PHE A 38 7.35 13.56 -4.02
CA PHE A 38 7.30 12.79 -5.26
C PHE A 38 6.08 11.87 -5.33
N GLY A 39 5.80 11.13 -4.25
CA GLY A 39 4.66 10.22 -4.18
C GLY A 39 3.32 10.93 -4.26
N LEU A 40 3.20 12.11 -3.65
CA LEU A 40 1.94 12.85 -3.59
C LEU A 40 1.67 13.69 -4.87
N CYS A 41 2.71 14.23 -5.48
CA CYS A 41 2.58 15.08 -6.66
C CYS A 41 2.75 14.29 -7.97
N TYR A 42 3.85 13.55 -8.09
CA TYR A 42 4.19 12.89 -9.34
C TYR A 42 3.31 11.67 -9.67
N ASN A 43 3.06 10.80 -8.69
CA ASN A 43 2.32 9.56 -8.93
C ASN A 43 0.85 9.78 -9.35
N PRO A 44 0.06 10.65 -8.71
CA PRO A 44 -1.31 10.92 -9.14
C PRO A 44 -1.36 11.55 -10.53
N TRP A 45 -0.44 12.50 -10.82
CA TRP A 45 -0.40 13.17 -12.10
C TRP A 45 -0.05 12.21 -13.23
N ARG A 46 0.96 11.39 -13.03
CA ARG A 46 1.32 10.32 -13.96
C ARG A 46 0.16 9.35 -14.20
N ALA A 47 -0.52 8.91 -13.14
CA ALA A 47 -1.65 7.99 -13.24
C ALA A 47 -2.83 8.62 -14.03
N ILE A 48 -3.12 9.89 -13.82
CA ILE A 48 -4.16 10.63 -14.54
C ILE A 48 -3.82 10.72 -16.03
N ILE A 49 -2.60 11.17 -16.37
CA ILE A 49 -2.16 11.29 -17.77
C ILE A 49 -2.20 9.92 -18.46
N GLN A 50 -1.71 8.88 -17.79
CA GLN A 50 -1.71 7.51 -18.33
C GLN A 50 -3.14 6.99 -18.54
N LEU A 51 -4.05 7.23 -17.60
CA LEU A 51 -5.44 6.82 -17.71
C LEU A 51 -6.13 7.51 -18.89
N PHE A 52 -6.04 8.84 -18.99
CA PHE A 52 -6.65 9.58 -20.09
C PHE A 52 -6.02 9.25 -21.43
N GLY A 53 -4.69 9.06 -21.47
CA GLY A 53 -3.99 8.66 -22.71
C GLY A 53 -4.46 7.29 -23.21
N ILE A 54 -4.60 6.31 -22.32
CA ILE A 54 -5.09 4.96 -22.69
C ILE A 54 -6.54 5.03 -23.14
N LEU A 55 -7.42 5.75 -22.42
CA LEU A 55 -8.83 5.90 -22.81
C LEU A 55 -8.98 6.60 -24.15
N PHE A 56 -8.16 7.60 -24.43
CA PHE A 56 -8.17 8.32 -25.70
C PHE A 56 -7.74 7.43 -26.87
N ILE A 57 -6.67 6.65 -26.68
CA ILE A 57 -6.24 5.67 -27.69
C ILE A 57 -7.32 4.61 -27.91
N LEU A 58 -7.94 4.10 -26.87
CA LEU A 58 -9.01 3.12 -26.97
C LEU A 58 -10.23 3.67 -27.73
N LEU A 59 -10.55 4.94 -27.51
CA LEU A 59 -11.66 5.61 -28.20
C LEU A 59 -11.43 5.70 -29.71
N ILE A 60 -10.17 5.96 -30.12
CA ILE A 60 -9.81 6.07 -31.54
C ILE A 60 -9.78 4.69 -32.21
N VAL A 61 -9.27 3.69 -31.54
CA VAL A 61 -9.09 2.33 -32.09
C VAL A 61 -10.43 1.61 -32.18
N ASP A 62 -11.16 1.54 -31.07
CA ASP A 62 -12.48 0.89 -31.04
C ASP A 62 -13.28 1.32 -29.78
N TRP A 63 -14.38 2.00 -30.01
CA TRP A 63 -15.26 2.47 -28.93
C TRP A 63 -15.92 1.30 -28.16
N ARG A 64 -16.01 0.11 -28.76
CA ARG A 64 -16.54 -1.11 -28.11
C ARG A 64 -15.60 -1.63 -27.04
N LEU A 65 -14.29 -1.55 -27.31
CA LEU A 65 -13.26 -1.89 -26.32
C LEU A 65 -13.26 -0.90 -25.14
N LEU A 66 -13.54 0.38 -25.42
CA LEU A 66 -13.72 1.38 -24.38
C LEU A 66 -14.91 1.04 -23.46
N LEU A 67 -16.04 0.66 -23.99
CA LEU A 67 -17.19 0.21 -23.19
C LEU A 67 -16.85 -1.02 -22.34
N GLY A 68 -16.13 -1.99 -22.91
CA GLY A 68 -15.65 -3.16 -22.18
C GLY A 68 -14.73 -2.77 -21.01
N SER A 69 -13.85 -1.79 -21.18
CA SER A 69 -12.96 -1.31 -20.12
C SER A 69 -13.72 -0.60 -18.99
N VAL A 70 -14.79 0.11 -19.32
CA VAL A 70 -15.64 0.81 -18.33
C VAL A 70 -16.29 -0.19 -17.35
N ILE A 71 -16.59 -1.41 -17.77
CA ILE A 71 -17.15 -2.46 -16.90
C ILE A 71 -16.16 -2.85 -15.78
N LEU A 72 -14.87 -2.61 -15.95
CA LEU A 72 -13.87 -2.88 -14.90
C LEU A 72 -13.91 -1.82 -13.78
N PHE A 73 -14.38 -0.61 -14.04
CA PHE A 73 -14.42 0.48 -13.04
C PHE A 73 -15.19 0.12 -11.75
N PRO A 74 -16.40 -0.45 -11.79
CA PRO A 74 -17.10 -0.82 -10.58
C PRO A 74 -16.32 -1.88 -9.77
N ILE A 75 -15.66 -2.82 -10.41
CA ILE A 75 -14.89 -3.85 -9.73
C ILE A 75 -13.71 -3.22 -8.99
N VAL A 76 -12.97 -2.32 -9.64
CA VAL A 76 -11.88 -1.55 -9.03
C VAL A 76 -12.40 -0.71 -7.86
N PHE A 77 -13.53 -0.03 -8.05
CA PHE A 77 -14.15 0.79 -7.01
C PHE A 77 -14.55 -0.02 -5.77
N PHE A 78 -15.21 -1.17 -5.93
CA PHE A 78 -15.59 -2.04 -4.82
C PHE A 78 -14.38 -2.60 -4.09
N THR A 79 -13.35 -3.02 -4.82
CA THR A 79 -12.10 -3.52 -4.23
C THR A 79 -11.41 -2.43 -3.42
N HIS A 80 -11.30 -1.22 -3.97
CA HIS A 80 -10.69 -0.07 -3.29
C HIS A 80 -11.49 0.36 -2.06
N ARG A 81 -12.82 0.37 -2.15
CA ARG A 81 -13.70 0.66 -1.02
C ARG A 81 -13.53 -0.35 0.11
N THR A 82 -13.42 -1.64 -0.19
CA THR A 82 -13.17 -2.69 0.80
C THR A 82 -11.81 -2.50 1.47
N TRP A 83 -10.77 -2.16 0.71
CA TRP A 83 -9.46 -1.84 1.24
C TRP A 83 -9.50 -0.68 2.24
N ILE A 84 -10.10 0.45 1.87
CA ILE A 84 -10.18 1.63 2.72
C ILE A 84 -11.02 1.37 3.97
N SER A 85 -12.17 0.72 3.83
CA SER A 85 -13.14 0.59 4.93
C SER A 85 -12.76 -0.49 5.94
N ARG A 86 -12.14 -1.57 5.51
CA ARG A 86 -11.85 -2.73 6.36
C ARG A 86 -10.37 -2.95 6.66
N ILE A 87 -9.52 -2.86 5.66
CA ILE A 87 -8.11 -3.23 5.80
C ILE A 87 -7.29 -2.09 6.41
N ARG A 88 -7.48 -0.87 5.97
CA ARG A 88 -6.75 0.31 6.46
C ARG A 88 -6.90 0.56 7.97
N PRO A 89 -8.12 0.52 8.58
CA PRO A 89 -8.26 0.70 10.03
C PRO A 89 -7.61 -0.43 10.82
N LEU A 90 -7.65 -1.65 10.29
CA LEU A 90 -7.00 -2.80 10.92
C LEU A 90 -5.48 -2.62 10.99
N TRP A 91 -4.84 -2.15 9.92
CA TRP A 91 -3.42 -1.83 9.90
C TRP A 91 -3.04 -0.69 10.86
N ARG A 92 -3.94 0.29 11.07
CA ARG A 92 -3.74 1.32 12.11
C ARG A 92 -3.76 0.71 13.50
N SER A 93 -4.71 -0.17 13.78
CA SER A 93 -4.80 -0.89 15.06
C SER A 93 -3.58 -1.77 15.31
N ILE A 94 -3.07 -2.45 14.30
CA ILE A 94 -1.84 -3.26 14.37
C ILE A 94 -0.64 -2.38 14.75
N ARG A 95 -0.46 -1.24 14.09
CA ARG A 95 0.63 -0.31 14.42
C ARG A 95 0.57 0.17 15.85
N GLY A 96 -0.61 0.54 16.35
CA GLY A 96 -0.78 0.95 17.74
C GLY A 96 -0.46 -0.17 18.73
N THR A 97 -0.90 -1.41 18.44
CA THR A 97 -0.58 -2.57 19.29
C THR A 97 0.92 -2.89 19.25
N ARG A 98 1.56 -2.78 18.08
CA ARG A 98 3.01 -2.97 17.95
C ARG A 98 3.80 -1.96 18.77
N GLN A 99 3.46 -0.66 18.65
CA GLN A 99 4.06 0.39 19.46
C GLN A 99 3.93 0.12 20.97
N HIS A 100 2.78 -0.41 21.40
CA HIS A 100 2.59 -0.79 22.80
C HIS A 100 3.50 -1.96 23.21
N CYS A 101 3.63 -2.98 22.37
CA CYS A 101 4.55 -4.10 22.62
C CYS A 101 6.00 -3.63 22.70
N ASP A 102 6.42 -2.74 21.78
CA ASP A 102 7.77 -2.19 21.73
C ASP A 102 8.07 -1.32 22.96
N ALA A 103 7.09 -0.51 23.41
CA ALA A 103 7.19 0.28 24.63
C ALA A 103 7.37 -0.62 25.87
N MET A 104 6.58 -1.70 26.00
CA MET A 104 6.73 -2.66 27.10
C MET A 104 8.13 -3.30 27.13
N VAL A 105 8.67 -3.65 25.97
CA VAL A 105 10.03 -4.21 25.86
C VAL A 105 11.06 -3.18 26.33
N THR A 106 10.98 -1.96 25.82
CA THR A 106 11.89 -0.88 26.19
C THR A 106 11.84 -0.58 27.70
N GLU A 107 10.64 -0.53 28.26
CA GLU A 107 10.42 -0.31 29.69
C GLU A 107 10.96 -1.45 30.56
N SER A 108 10.71 -2.70 30.16
CA SER A 108 11.22 -3.90 30.86
C SER A 108 12.76 -3.97 30.83
N PHE A 109 13.39 -3.60 29.70
CA PHE A 109 14.84 -3.51 29.63
C PHE A 109 15.40 -2.34 30.42
N GLY A 110 14.77 -1.17 30.39
CA GLY A 110 15.15 -0.01 31.19
C GLY A 110 15.03 -0.28 32.70
N GLY A 111 14.00 -1.03 33.11
CA GLY A 111 13.75 -1.45 34.49
C GLY A 111 14.31 -2.82 34.87
N ALA A 112 15.22 -3.40 34.10
CA ALA A 112 15.67 -4.79 34.27
C ALA A 112 16.24 -5.09 35.67
N ARG A 113 16.90 -4.12 36.30
CA ARG A 113 17.41 -4.24 37.67
C ARG A 113 16.26 -4.39 38.67
N VAL A 114 15.20 -3.59 38.52
CA VAL A 114 14.02 -3.61 39.37
C VAL A 114 13.24 -4.91 39.18
N VAL A 115 13.01 -5.32 37.93
CA VAL A 115 12.31 -6.57 37.57
C VAL A 115 13.03 -7.77 38.19
N ARG A 116 14.37 -7.77 38.19
CA ARG A 116 15.19 -8.85 38.82
C ARG A 116 15.13 -8.83 40.34
N SER A 117 15.17 -7.65 40.97
CA SER A 117 15.14 -7.56 42.46
C SER A 117 13.81 -8.05 43.04
N PHE A 118 12.71 -7.86 42.29
CA PHE A 118 11.38 -8.35 42.69
C PHE A 118 11.03 -9.74 42.12
N SER A 119 11.94 -10.41 41.46
CA SER A 119 11.74 -11.73 40.82
C SER A 119 10.52 -11.82 39.91
N ARG A 120 10.16 -10.69 39.23
CA ARG A 120 8.96 -10.57 38.37
C ARG A 120 9.20 -10.89 36.90
N GLN A 121 10.31 -11.48 36.51
CA GLN A 121 10.65 -11.76 35.11
C GLN A 121 9.59 -12.61 34.40
N ARG A 122 9.02 -13.61 35.09
CA ARG A 122 7.99 -14.48 34.52
C ARG A 122 6.67 -13.71 34.27
N THR A 123 6.33 -12.78 35.13
CA THR A 123 5.10 -11.96 34.99
C THR A 123 5.25 -11.01 33.81
N GLU A 124 6.38 -10.34 33.69
CA GLU A 124 6.66 -9.44 32.56
C GLU A 124 6.68 -10.20 31.22
N ALA A 125 7.34 -11.37 31.18
CA ALA A 125 7.33 -12.22 29.99
C ALA A 125 5.90 -12.67 29.62
N ALA A 126 5.09 -13.05 30.61
CA ALA A 126 3.70 -13.48 30.36
C ALA A 126 2.83 -12.32 29.82
N ASN A 127 3.02 -11.11 30.34
CA ASN A 127 2.30 -9.93 29.86
C ASN A 127 2.69 -9.58 28.41
N TRP A 128 3.98 -9.63 28.12
CA TRP A 128 4.48 -9.42 26.76
C TRP A 128 3.95 -10.47 25.78
N ILE A 129 4.01 -11.76 26.13
CA ILE A 129 3.49 -12.85 25.30
C ILE A 129 2.00 -12.65 25.03
N ARG A 130 1.20 -12.23 26.00
CA ARG A 130 -0.24 -11.97 25.82
C ARG A 130 -0.48 -10.81 24.83
N SER A 131 0.24 -9.72 24.98
CA SER A 131 0.15 -8.57 24.07
C SER A 131 0.61 -8.91 22.66
N ASN A 132 1.72 -9.65 22.54
CA ASN A 132 2.24 -10.10 21.26
C ASN A 132 1.29 -11.10 20.56
N HIS A 133 0.65 -11.98 21.31
CA HIS A 133 -0.35 -12.90 20.79
C HIS A 133 -1.56 -12.15 20.18
N LEU A 134 -2.00 -11.06 20.81
CA LEU A 134 -3.04 -10.18 20.26
C LEU A 134 -2.57 -9.52 18.96
N LEU A 135 -1.33 -9.06 18.91
CA LEU A 135 -0.72 -8.47 17.72
C LEU A 135 -0.74 -9.46 16.56
N VAL A 136 -0.22 -10.67 16.78
CA VAL A 136 -0.14 -11.73 15.77
C VAL A 136 -1.54 -12.09 15.23
N ARG A 137 -2.55 -12.22 16.10
CA ARG A 137 -3.94 -12.49 15.66
C ARG A 137 -4.48 -11.39 14.74
N LYS A 138 -4.22 -10.12 15.07
CA LYS A 138 -4.62 -8.99 14.21
C LYS A 138 -3.87 -9.00 12.89
N GLU A 139 -2.59 -9.30 12.90
CA GLU A 139 -1.77 -9.42 11.70
C GLU A 139 -2.24 -10.53 10.77
N ILE A 140 -2.54 -11.72 11.31
CA ILE A 140 -3.10 -12.84 10.54
C ILE A 140 -4.44 -12.43 9.89
N LEU A 141 -5.33 -11.77 10.63
CA LEU A 141 -6.60 -11.31 10.08
C LEU A 141 -6.39 -10.28 8.96
N ALA A 142 -5.49 -9.31 9.16
CA ALA A 142 -5.16 -8.32 8.13
C ALA A 142 -4.56 -8.99 6.89
N TRP A 143 -3.71 -9.97 7.08
CA TRP A 143 -3.08 -10.73 6.02
C TRP A 143 -4.10 -11.51 5.19
N TRP A 144 -5.05 -12.20 5.82
CA TRP A 144 -6.13 -12.91 5.13
C TRP A 144 -7.01 -11.99 4.32
N LEU A 145 -7.40 -10.83 4.89
CA LEU A 145 -8.20 -9.85 4.17
C LEU A 145 -7.44 -9.23 2.97
N SER A 146 -6.16 -8.93 3.16
CA SER A 146 -5.31 -8.45 2.06
C SER A 146 -5.15 -9.50 0.97
N ARG A 147 -4.92 -10.76 1.35
CA ARG A 147 -4.79 -11.87 0.41
C ARG A 147 -6.06 -12.09 -0.41
N GLY A 148 -7.24 -11.91 0.18
CA GLY A 148 -8.51 -11.95 -0.56
C GLY A 148 -8.58 -10.93 -1.70
N VAL A 149 -8.10 -9.71 -1.44
CA VAL A 149 -8.01 -8.66 -2.47
C VAL A 149 -6.98 -9.03 -3.54
N ASP A 150 -5.79 -9.51 -3.14
CA ASP A 150 -4.73 -9.92 -4.06
C ASP A 150 -5.19 -11.06 -5.00
N ILE A 151 -5.92 -12.04 -4.48
CA ILE A 151 -6.50 -13.15 -5.27
C ILE A 151 -7.51 -12.60 -6.29
N ALA A 152 -8.39 -11.69 -5.86
CA ALA A 152 -9.36 -11.08 -6.77
C ALA A 152 -8.66 -10.38 -7.95
N TRP A 153 -7.59 -9.63 -7.69
CA TRP A 153 -6.79 -8.98 -8.73
C TRP A 153 -6.04 -9.99 -9.62
N SER A 154 -5.47 -11.03 -9.02
CA SER A 154 -4.72 -12.07 -9.74
C SER A 154 -5.59 -12.87 -10.72
N ILE A 155 -6.90 -12.96 -10.48
CA ILE A 155 -7.85 -13.59 -11.38
C ILE A 155 -8.38 -12.58 -12.41
N MET A 156 -8.72 -11.38 -11.97
CA MET A 156 -9.36 -10.38 -12.80
C MET A 156 -8.47 -9.89 -13.94
N VAL A 157 -7.18 -9.63 -13.66
CA VAL A 157 -6.25 -9.10 -14.68
C VAL A 157 -6.03 -10.10 -15.81
N PRO A 158 -5.71 -11.39 -15.59
CA PRO A 158 -5.58 -12.37 -16.67
C PRO A 158 -6.89 -12.60 -17.43
N LEU A 159 -8.05 -12.61 -16.74
CA LEU A 159 -9.34 -12.75 -17.40
C LEU A 159 -9.63 -11.57 -18.33
N ALA A 160 -9.38 -10.34 -17.89
CA ALA A 160 -9.55 -9.16 -18.72
C ALA A 160 -8.62 -9.18 -19.93
N THR A 161 -7.37 -9.60 -19.75
CA THR A 161 -6.41 -9.75 -20.84
C THR A 161 -6.83 -10.84 -21.84
N ALA A 162 -7.27 -11.99 -21.33
CA ALA A 162 -7.76 -13.09 -22.17
C ALA A 162 -9.00 -12.70 -22.97
N ALA A 163 -9.95 -11.99 -22.33
CA ALA A 163 -11.14 -11.49 -23.00
C ALA A 163 -10.81 -10.47 -24.11
N LEU A 164 -9.85 -9.59 -23.85
CA LEU A 164 -9.39 -8.60 -24.82
C LEU A 164 -8.70 -9.25 -26.02
N LEU A 165 -7.83 -10.22 -25.77
CA LEU A 165 -7.16 -10.97 -26.83
C LEU A 165 -8.14 -11.81 -27.64
N TRP A 166 -9.09 -12.45 -26.97
CA TRP A 166 -10.15 -13.22 -27.63
C TRP A 166 -10.99 -12.34 -28.55
N TYR A 167 -11.48 -11.20 -28.02
CA TYR A 167 -12.32 -10.27 -28.79
C TYR A 167 -11.54 -9.66 -29.96
N GLY A 168 -10.34 -9.15 -29.72
CA GLY A 168 -9.49 -8.56 -30.77
C GLY A 168 -9.09 -9.57 -31.83
N GLY A 169 -8.73 -10.79 -31.44
CA GLY A 169 -8.42 -11.86 -32.36
C GLY A 169 -9.62 -12.29 -33.21
N TRP A 170 -10.80 -12.39 -32.59
CA TRP A 170 -12.04 -12.69 -33.32
C TRP A 170 -12.40 -11.59 -34.32
N GLN A 171 -12.26 -10.33 -33.96
CA GLN A 171 -12.52 -9.20 -34.85
C GLN A 171 -11.57 -9.20 -36.06
N VAL A 172 -10.27 -9.41 -35.85
CA VAL A 172 -9.30 -9.50 -36.95
C VAL A 172 -9.60 -10.65 -37.91
N LEU A 173 -10.01 -11.81 -37.38
CA LEU A 173 -10.38 -12.94 -38.23
C LEU A 173 -11.67 -12.68 -39.01
N HIS A 174 -12.64 -12.00 -38.40
CA HIS A 174 -13.90 -11.66 -39.04
C HIS A 174 -13.70 -10.62 -40.13
N ASP A 175 -12.93 -9.57 -39.89
CA ASP A 175 -12.60 -8.56 -40.91
C ASP A 175 -11.84 -9.17 -42.10
N ARG A 176 -10.89 -10.07 -41.83
CA ARG A 176 -10.19 -10.81 -42.88
C ARG A 176 -11.14 -11.67 -43.71
N SER A 177 -12.11 -12.32 -43.08
CA SER A 177 -13.11 -13.14 -43.80
C SER A 177 -14.02 -12.28 -44.68
N LEU A 178 -14.39 -11.07 -44.25
CA LEU A 178 -15.17 -10.12 -45.01
C LEU A 178 -14.42 -9.56 -46.22
N ILE A 179 -13.12 -9.28 -46.06
CA ILE A 179 -12.23 -8.84 -47.14
C ILE A 179 -12.08 -9.99 -48.17
N ALA A 180 -11.87 -11.22 -47.70
CA ALA A 180 -11.73 -12.41 -48.59
C ALA A 180 -13.03 -12.73 -49.34
N SER A 181 -14.21 -12.41 -48.75
CA SER A 181 -15.52 -12.57 -49.40
C SER A 181 -15.90 -11.43 -50.35
N GLY A 182 -15.06 -10.41 -50.49
CA GLY A 182 -15.31 -9.23 -51.35
C GLY A 182 -16.40 -8.28 -50.86
N GLN A 183 -16.82 -8.40 -49.58
CA GLN A 183 -17.86 -7.56 -49.01
C GLN A 183 -17.32 -6.20 -48.53
N ILE A 184 -16.01 -6.08 -48.28
CA ILE A 184 -15.36 -4.83 -47.91
C ILE A 184 -14.16 -4.63 -48.83
N THR A 185 -14.12 -3.52 -49.54
CA THR A 185 -12.95 -3.08 -50.32
C THR A 185 -12.00 -2.36 -49.37
N THR A 186 -10.71 -2.73 -49.41
CA THR A 186 -9.67 -1.97 -48.70
C THR A 186 -9.60 -0.58 -49.26
N ALA A 187 -10.04 0.43 -48.50
CA ALA A 187 -9.79 1.85 -48.79
C ALA A 187 -8.48 2.28 -48.09
#